data_d092b0dbb2996cff2c80da16a1b52463
#
_entry.id   d092b0dbb2996cff2c80da16a1b52463
#
_cell.length_a   1.000
_cell.length_b   1.000
_cell.length_c   1.000
_cell.angle_alpha   90.00
_cell.angle_beta   90.00
_cell.angle_gamma   90.00
#
_symmetry.space_group_name_H-M   'P 1'
#
loop_
_entity.id
_entity.type
_entity.pdbx_description
1 polymer ?
#
loop_
_entity_poly.entity_id
_entity_poly.type
_entity_poly.pdbx_seq_one_letter_code
_entity_poly.pdbx_strand_id
1 'polypeptide(L)'
;TTSPLAPKNDEVLVKVDTSAAVSTTPASAKEKNAKKKEAEASGKDMPTPAAKTAMTVIDLEGIQDRVVALPVSAGNYFGITAVEDAVYYLASSTKSPRPVLKVYNLKDKKETEIGEFNSYVISANLKKMMLSKDGAFAIIDLPKDKANMDKKVDMSNMKLTIDRKKEWVQIYNESWRQMRAFFYDPGMHGVDWAAMK
;
A
#
# COMPACT_ATOMS: atom_id res chain seq x y z
N THR A 1 13.83 -17.67 2.01
CA THR A 1 12.88 -17.09 2.99
C THR A 1 11.71 -18.04 3.14
N THR A 2 11.47 -18.53 4.35
CA THR A 2 10.39 -19.48 4.64
C THR A 2 9.04 -18.75 4.47
N SER A 3 8.06 -19.38 3.82
CA SER A 3 6.73 -18.82 3.65
C SER A 3 6.08 -18.54 5.01
N PRO A 4 5.45 -17.36 5.25
CA PRO A 4 4.72 -17.08 6.48
C PRO A 4 3.52 -18.00 6.69
N LEU A 5 3.10 -18.71 5.64
CA LEU A 5 1.99 -19.68 5.67
C LEU A 5 2.47 -21.13 5.74
N ALA A 6 3.79 -21.38 5.81
CA ALA A 6 4.32 -22.73 5.95
C ALA A 6 3.74 -23.43 7.20
N PRO A 7 3.47 -24.74 7.15
CA PRO A 7 3.03 -25.48 8.31
C PRO A 7 4.12 -25.41 9.40
N LYS A 8 3.71 -25.19 10.64
CA LYS A 8 4.63 -25.24 11.79
C LYS A 8 5.02 -26.69 12.00
N ASN A 9 6.34 -26.93 12.12
CA ASN A 9 6.83 -28.26 12.43
C ASN A 9 6.34 -28.64 13.84
N ASP A 10 5.67 -29.78 13.95
CA ASP A 10 5.08 -30.31 15.20
C ASP A 10 6.04 -31.26 15.92
N GLU A 11 7.31 -31.32 15.47
CA GLU A 11 8.32 -32.13 16.13
C GLU A 11 8.66 -31.57 17.51
N VAL A 12 8.29 -32.30 18.52
CA VAL A 12 8.72 -32.08 19.90
C VAL A 12 10.22 -32.28 19.97
N LEU A 13 10.98 -31.18 20.07
CA LEU A 13 12.39 -31.23 20.35
C LEU A 13 12.61 -31.86 21.72
N VAL A 14 12.94 -33.14 21.75
CA VAL A 14 13.44 -33.83 22.94
C VAL A 14 14.78 -33.17 23.28
N LYS A 15 14.81 -32.40 24.36
CA LYS A 15 16.06 -31.88 24.91
C LYS A 15 16.90 -33.07 25.41
N VAL A 16 17.91 -33.42 24.66
CA VAL A 16 18.97 -34.27 25.17
C VAL A 16 19.90 -33.38 25.98
N ASP A 17 19.85 -33.52 27.31
CA ASP A 17 20.81 -32.91 28.21
C ASP A 17 22.19 -33.56 27.98
N THR A 18 23.08 -32.82 27.35
CA THR A 18 24.51 -33.17 27.34
C THR A 18 25.25 -32.03 28.05
N SER A 19 25.42 -32.23 29.34
CA SER A 19 26.35 -31.47 30.16
C SER A 19 27.78 -31.88 29.85
N ALA A 20 28.64 -30.98 29.37
CA ALA A 20 30.07 -30.92 29.71
C ALA A 20 30.71 -29.65 29.13
N ALA A 21 31.01 -28.77 30.01
CA ALA A 21 32.13 -27.82 30.13
C ALA A 21 33.08 -27.62 28.94
N VAL A 22 33.42 -26.37 28.63
CA VAL A 22 34.69 -25.71 28.97
C VAL A 22 34.60 -24.21 28.67
N SER A 23 34.98 -23.44 29.65
CA SER A 23 35.15 -21.98 29.72
C SER A 23 36.26 -21.48 28.81
N THR A 24 36.16 -20.27 28.30
CA THR A 24 37.17 -19.19 28.41
C THR A 24 36.59 -17.84 27.99
N THR A 25 36.51 -16.96 28.94
CA THR A 25 36.50 -15.47 28.76
C THR A 25 37.96 -14.99 28.77
N PRO A 26 38.33 -13.82 28.25
CA PRO A 26 38.17 -12.56 28.94
C PRO A 26 37.81 -11.37 28.01
N ALA A 27 37.00 -10.47 28.38
CA ALA A 27 37.10 -9.29 29.26
C ALA A 27 37.69 -8.02 28.62
N SER A 28 36.97 -6.94 28.90
CA SER A 28 37.45 -5.53 29.03
C SER A 28 37.31 -4.65 27.80
N ALA A 29 36.86 -3.37 27.84
CA ALA A 29 36.47 -2.45 28.92
C ALA A 29 35.65 -1.30 28.30
N LYS A 30 34.76 -0.76 29.07
CA LYS A 30 34.40 0.63 29.39
C LYS A 30 35.09 1.77 28.62
N GLU A 31 34.33 2.80 28.13
CA GLU A 31 34.11 4.05 28.88
C GLU A 31 33.21 5.02 28.12
N LYS A 32 32.22 5.49 28.76
CA LYS A 32 31.64 6.81 29.05
C LYS A 32 32.30 8.03 28.37
N ASN A 33 31.57 8.92 27.71
CA ASN A 33 31.21 10.21 28.35
C ASN A 33 30.23 11.05 27.52
N ALA A 34 29.36 11.70 28.20
CA ALA A 34 28.42 12.73 27.76
C ALA A 34 29.12 14.09 27.61
N LYS A 35 28.68 14.94 26.67
CA LYS A 35 28.40 16.37 26.97
C LYS A 35 27.69 17.09 25.82
N LYS A 36 26.63 17.72 26.21
CA LYS A 36 25.79 18.76 25.71
C LYS A 36 26.59 20.00 25.20
N LYS A 37 26.15 20.58 24.03
CA LYS A 37 25.97 22.05 23.93
C LYS A 37 25.24 22.41 22.63
N GLU A 38 24.23 23.24 22.84
CA GLU A 38 23.52 24.03 21.84
C GLU A 38 24.44 25.02 21.12
N ALA A 39 24.19 25.30 19.84
CA ALA A 39 24.26 26.64 19.27
C ALA A 39 23.57 26.68 17.89
N GLU A 40 22.86 27.75 17.68
CA GLU A 40 21.96 28.14 16.61
C GLU A 40 22.59 28.35 15.22
N ALA A 41 21.68 28.26 14.25
CA ALA A 41 21.54 29.08 13.06
C ALA A 41 22.62 29.05 11.96
N SER A 42 22.25 28.60 10.80
CA SER A 42 22.21 29.39 9.56
C SER A 42 21.94 28.45 8.35
N GLY A 43 20.94 28.79 7.56
CA GLY A 43 20.54 28.04 6.39
C GLY A 43 21.60 27.99 5.30
N LYS A 44 21.66 26.83 4.66
CA LYS A 44 22.04 26.63 3.28
C LYS A 44 21.42 25.33 2.80
N ASP A 45 20.54 25.43 1.84
CA ASP A 45 20.05 24.31 1.05
C ASP A 45 21.24 23.55 0.44
N MET A 46 21.54 22.41 1.03
CA MET A 46 22.33 21.39 0.36
C MET A 46 21.36 20.30 -0.11
N PRO A 47 21.41 19.88 -1.37
CA PRO A 47 20.61 18.75 -1.83
C PRO A 47 21.00 17.50 -1.03
N THR A 48 20.03 16.99 -0.28
CA THR A 48 20.16 15.70 0.40
C THR A 48 20.54 14.65 -0.64
N PRO A 49 21.62 13.87 -0.41
CA PRO A 49 21.96 12.78 -1.33
C PRO A 49 20.75 11.85 -1.44
N ALA A 50 20.26 11.66 -2.67
CA ALA A 50 19.20 10.71 -2.95
C ALA A 50 19.59 9.37 -2.34
N ALA A 51 18.79 8.89 -1.39
CA ALA A 51 18.95 7.57 -0.82
C ALA A 51 18.99 6.58 -2.00
N LYS A 52 20.09 5.80 -2.11
CA LYS A 52 20.20 4.74 -3.11
C LYS A 52 19.02 3.81 -2.90
N THR A 53 18.07 3.87 -3.80
CA THR A 53 16.94 2.95 -3.84
C THR A 53 17.54 1.55 -3.99
N ALA A 54 17.41 0.72 -2.97
CA ALA A 54 17.85 -0.66 -3.05
C ALA A 54 17.06 -1.32 -4.20
N MET A 55 17.76 -1.76 -5.25
CA MET A 55 17.11 -2.51 -6.33
C MET A 55 16.54 -3.80 -5.74
N THR A 56 15.25 -3.96 -5.87
CA THR A 56 14.59 -5.22 -5.50
C THR A 56 15.00 -6.30 -6.51
N VAL A 57 15.69 -7.31 -6.03
CA VAL A 57 16.03 -8.50 -6.84
C VAL A 57 14.89 -9.48 -6.73
N ILE A 58 14.27 -9.79 -7.87
CA ILE A 58 13.19 -10.78 -7.95
C ILE A 58 13.82 -12.12 -8.36
N ASP A 59 13.70 -13.11 -7.51
CA ASP A 59 14.08 -14.49 -7.78
C ASP A 59 12.95 -15.14 -8.59
N LEU A 60 13.21 -15.40 -9.88
CA LEU A 60 12.23 -15.98 -10.79
C LEU A 60 12.21 -17.51 -10.75
N GLU A 61 13.26 -18.15 -10.26
CA GLU A 61 13.33 -19.61 -10.18
C GLU A 61 12.32 -20.11 -9.16
N GLY A 62 11.45 -21.05 -9.56
CA GLY A 62 10.41 -21.62 -8.71
C GLY A 62 9.34 -20.63 -8.24
N ILE A 63 9.15 -19.47 -8.91
CA ILE A 63 8.15 -18.47 -8.50
C ILE A 63 6.73 -19.02 -8.51
N GLN A 64 6.43 -19.96 -9.42
CA GLN A 64 5.14 -20.60 -9.53
C GLN A 64 4.84 -21.51 -8.34
N ASP A 65 5.86 -22.16 -7.80
CA ASP A 65 5.73 -23.07 -6.66
C ASP A 65 5.55 -22.31 -5.33
N ARG A 66 5.80 -20.99 -5.35
CA ARG A 66 5.62 -20.10 -4.19
C ARG A 66 4.24 -19.47 -4.09
N VAL A 67 3.34 -19.80 -4.99
CA VAL A 67 1.94 -19.33 -4.95
C VAL A 67 1.19 -20.07 -3.85
N VAL A 68 0.66 -19.32 -2.89
CA VAL A 68 -0.10 -19.87 -1.76
C VAL A 68 -1.48 -19.22 -1.72
N ALA A 69 -2.53 -20.06 -1.67
CA ALA A 69 -3.90 -19.57 -1.50
C ALA A 69 -4.14 -19.15 -0.05
N LEU A 70 -4.70 -17.95 0.15
CA LEU A 70 -5.17 -17.52 1.46
C LEU A 70 -6.47 -18.27 1.79
N PRO A 71 -6.63 -18.77 3.03
CA PRO A 71 -7.87 -19.47 3.46
C PRO A 71 -8.97 -18.46 3.77
N VAL A 72 -9.49 -17.81 2.74
CA VAL A 72 -10.61 -16.87 2.80
C VAL A 72 -11.83 -17.42 2.09
N SER A 73 -13.03 -16.92 2.45
CA SER A 73 -14.30 -17.38 1.88
C SER A 73 -14.40 -17.03 0.39
N ALA A 74 -15.09 -17.81 -0.41
CA ALA A 74 -15.35 -17.49 -1.80
C ALA A 74 -16.10 -16.15 -1.95
N GLY A 75 -15.67 -15.29 -2.89
CA GLY A 75 -16.25 -13.98 -3.11
C GLY A 75 -15.53 -13.22 -4.21
N ASN A 76 -15.94 -11.98 -4.44
CA ASN A 76 -15.27 -11.05 -5.34
C ASN A 76 -14.30 -10.20 -4.52
N TYR A 77 -13.03 -10.24 -4.90
CA TYR A 77 -11.96 -9.53 -4.21
C TYR A 77 -11.34 -8.48 -5.12
N PHE A 78 -11.17 -7.26 -4.62
CA PHE A 78 -10.58 -6.16 -5.38
C PHE A 78 -9.85 -5.16 -4.48
N GLY A 79 -9.04 -4.28 -5.09
CA GLY A 79 -8.26 -3.29 -4.35
C GLY A 79 -7.27 -3.93 -3.39
N ILE A 80 -6.58 -5.01 -3.79
CA ILE A 80 -5.69 -5.77 -2.92
C ILE A 80 -4.40 -4.99 -2.71
N THR A 81 -4.00 -4.79 -1.44
CA THR A 81 -2.74 -4.11 -1.06
C THR A 81 -2.06 -4.87 0.06
N ALA A 82 -0.82 -5.28 -0.17
CA ALA A 82 0.00 -5.95 0.85
C ALA A 82 0.84 -4.91 1.61
N VAL A 83 0.89 -5.03 2.93
CA VAL A 83 1.68 -4.19 3.83
C VAL A 83 2.32 -5.07 4.88
N GLU A 84 3.64 -5.21 4.83
CA GLU A 84 4.40 -6.07 5.76
C GLU A 84 3.75 -7.47 5.93
N ASP A 85 3.16 -7.72 7.10
CA ASP A 85 2.56 -9.01 7.44
C ASP A 85 1.03 -9.03 7.26
N ALA A 86 0.45 -8.06 6.57
CA ALA A 86 -0.99 -7.93 6.37
C ALA A 86 -1.35 -7.70 4.91
N VAL A 87 -2.50 -8.23 4.51
CA VAL A 87 -3.09 -7.99 3.18
C VAL A 87 -4.45 -7.34 3.37
N TYR A 88 -4.61 -6.12 2.86
CA TYR A 88 -5.88 -5.40 2.84
C TYR A 88 -6.57 -5.62 1.50
N TYR A 89 -7.88 -5.76 1.53
CA TYR A 89 -8.70 -5.92 0.32
C TYR A 89 -10.15 -5.57 0.57
N LEU A 90 -10.85 -5.21 -0.49
CA LEU A 90 -12.30 -5.10 -0.50
C LEU A 90 -12.89 -6.42 -0.96
N ALA A 91 -13.90 -6.88 -0.27
CA ALA A 91 -14.63 -8.09 -0.60
C ALA A 91 -16.11 -7.80 -0.78
N SER A 92 -16.73 -8.40 -1.77
CA SER A 92 -18.19 -8.40 -1.95
C SER A 92 -18.68 -9.81 -2.28
N SER A 93 -19.93 -10.08 -1.95
CA SER A 93 -20.57 -11.36 -2.26
C SER A 93 -22.01 -11.12 -2.71
N THR A 94 -22.64 -12.15 -3.26
CA THR A 94 -24.08 -12.10 -3.60
C THR A 94 -24.98 -11.80 -2.40
N LYS A 95 -24.57 -12.19 -1.19
CA LYS A 95 -25.27 -11.91 0.06
C LYS A 95 -25.00 -10.52 0.61
N SER A 96 -23.81 -9.96 0.33
CA SER A 96 -23.38 -8.61 0.73
C SER A 96 -22.79 -7.89 -0.47
N PRO A 97 -23.63 -7.23 -1.29
CA PRO A 97 -23.18 -6.55 -2.49
C PRO A 97 -22.36 -5.29 -2.21
N ARG A 98 -22.50 -4.70 -1.01
CA ARG A 98 -21.68 -3.57 -0.60
C ARG A 98 -20.26 -4.04 -0.30
N PRO A 99 -19.23 -3.29 -0.77
CA PRO A 99 -17.86 -3.64 -0.47
C PRO A 99 -17.56 -3.55 1.02
N VAL A 100 -16.93 -4.60 1.53
CA VAL A 100 -16.45 -4.67 2.91
C VAL A 100 -14.94 -4.69 2.88
N LEU A 101 -14.31 -3.73 3.54
CA LEU A 101 -12.87 -3.70 3.72
C LEU A 101 -12.47 -4.72 4.79
N LYS A 102 -11.54 -5.57 4.45
CA LYS A 102 -11.01 -6.62 5.30
C LYS A 102 -9.49 -6.57 5.33
N VAL A 103 -8.92 -7.09 6.39
CA VAL A 103 -7.48 -7.33 6.54
C VAL A 103 -7.23 -8.79 6.87
N TYR A 104 -6.29 -9.40 6.16
CA TYR A 104 -5.79 -10.73 6.49
C TYR A 104 -4.39 -10.59 7.07
N ASN A 105 -4.22 -11.00 8.34
CA ASN A 105 -2.92 -11.04 9.00
C ASN A 105 -2.22 -12.36 8.67
N LEU A 106 -1.03 -12.28 8.06
CA LEU A 106 -0.27 -13.45 7.63
C LEU A 106 0.35 -14.23 8.81
N LYS A 107 0.69 -13.53 9.91
CA LYS A 107 1.26 -14.16 11.11
C LYS A 107 0.22 -14.95 11.89
N ASP A 108 -0.92 -14.31 12.12
CA ASP A 108 -2.01 -14.87 12.91
C ASP A 108 -2.90 -15.79 12.06
N LYS A 109 -2.73 -15.76 10.74
CA LYS A 109 -3.56 -16.48 9.75
C LYS A 109 -5.05 -16.18 9.95
N LYS A 110 -5.38 -14.93 10.25
CA LYS A 110 -6.73 -14.50 10.60
C LYS A 110 -7.22 -13.37 9.69
N GLU A 111 -8.44 -13.50 9.20
CA GLU A 111 -9.18 -12.44 8.53
C GLU A 111 -9.94 -11.62 9.57
N THR A 112 -9.90 -10.30 9.46
CA THR A 112 -10.67 -9.36 10.29
C THR A 112 -11.41 -8.39 9.40
N GLU A 113 -12.67 -8.14 9.69
CA GLU A 113 -13.50 -7.15 9.01
C GLU A 113 -13.27 -5.77 9.61
N ILE A 114 -12.90 -4.81 8.75
CA ILE A 114 -12.67 -3.42 9.15
C ILE A 114 -13.97 -2.61 9.08
N GLY A 115 -14.76 -2.81 8.02
CA GLY A 115 -16.05 -2.15 7.86
C GLY A 115 -16.46 -1.97 6.40
N GLU A 116 -17.65 -1.41 6.17
CA GLU A 116 -18.17 -1.12 4.83
C GLU A 116 -17.62 0.20 4.31
N PHE A 117 -16.83 0.15 3.24
CA PHE A 117 -16.25 1.31 2.57
C PHE A 117 -16.30 1.13 1.05
N ASN A 118 -16.47 2.24 0.32
CA ASN A 118 -16.49 2.20 -1.13
C ASN A 118 -15.10 1.99 -1.72
N SER A 119 -14.08 2.61 -1.10
CA SER A 119 -12.68 2.45 -1.49
C SER A 119 -11.74 2.81 -0.35
N TYR A 120 -10.47 2.44 -0.50
CA TYR A 120 -9.40 2.83 0.40
C TYR A 120 -8.09 3.05 -0.36
N VAL A 121 -7.21 3.86 0.22
CA VAL A 121 -5.85 4.08 -0.29
C VAL A 121 -4.89 4.10 0.88
N ILE A 122 -3.80 3.36 0.79
CA ILE A 122 -2.74 3.35 1.80
C ILE A 122 -1.67 4.38 1.42
N SER A 123 -1.21 5.16 2.40
CA SER A 123 -0.16 6.15 2.21
C SER A 123 1.18 5.50 1.82
N ALA A 124 2.03 6.22 1.08
CA ALA A 124 3.32 5.70 0.62
C ALA A 124 4.25 5.25 1.76
N ASN A 125 4.11 5.81 2.96
CA ASN A 125 4.87 5.42 4.14
C ASN A 125 4.23 4.26 4.92
N LEU A 126 3.15 3.67 4.41
CA LEU A 126 2.42 2.53 4.96
C LEU A 126 1.89 2.73 6.39
N LYS A 127 1.71 3.98 6.83
CA LYS A 127 1.26 4.30 8.21
C LYS A 127 -0.19 4.75 8.30
N LYS A 128 -0.72 5.32 7.21
CA LYS A 128 -2.07 5.89 7.17
C LYS A 128 -2.89 5.25 6.07
N MET A 129 -4.18 5.25 6.26
CA MET A 129 -5.17 4.81 5.27
C MET A 129 -6.22 5.90 5.09
N MET A 130 -6.51 6.25 3.85
CA MET A 130 -7.67 7.05 3.50
C MET A 130 -8.82 6.11 3.20
N LEU A 131 -9.96 6.33 3.83
CA LEU A 131 -11.20 5.61 3.61
C LEU A 131 -12.19 6.51 2.87
N SER A 132 -12.94 5.93 1.95
CA SER A 132 -14.05 6.61 1.27
C SER A 132 -15.36 5.86 1.50
N LYS A 133 -16.39 6.59 1.93
CA LYS A 133 -17.75 6.06 2.09
C LYS A 133 -18.75 7.16 1.79
N ASP A 134 -19.69 6.89 0.88
CA ASP A 134 -20.82 7.79 0.53
C ASP A 134 -20.40 9.25 0.25
N GLY A 135 -19.27 9.40 -0.49
CA GLY A 135 -18.72 10.72 -0.85
C GLY A 135 -17.93 11.42 0.27
N ALA A 136 -17.89 10.86 1.46
CA ALA A 136 -17.05 11.36 2.54
C ALA A 136 -15.68 10.63 2.57
N PHE A 137 -14.65 11.35 3.01
CA PHE A 137 -13.30 10.82 3.17
C PHE A 137 -12.84 10.96 4.62
N ALA A 138 -12.09 9.98 5.10
CA ALA A 138 -11.43 10.04 6.38
C ALA A 138 -10.00 9.49 6.27
N ILE A 139 -9.07 10.08 7.03
CA ILE A 139 -7.69 9.60 7.12
C ILE A 139 -7.47 9.08 8.52
N ILE A 140 -7.14 7.80 8.61
CA ILE A 140 -6.92 7.10 9.87
C ILE A 140 -5.54 6.44 9.89
N ASP A 141 -5.09 6.00 11.04
CA ASP A 141 -3.95 5.08 11.12
C ASP A 141 -4.33 3.74 10.50
N LEU A 142 -3.32 2.98 10.05
CA LEU A 142 -3.57 1.70 9.39
C LEU A 142 -4.31 0.75 10.35
N PRO A 143 -5.58 0.40 10.05
CA PRO A 143 -6.42 -0.32 11.00
C PRO A 143 -6.09 -1.82 11.00
N LYS A 144 -6.09 -2.43 12.18
CA LYS A 144 -6.01 -3.89 12.38
C LYS A 144 -7.36 -4.50 12.73
N ASP A 145 -8.29 -3.65 13.18
CA ASP A 145 -9.62 -4.02 13.62
C ASP A 145 -10.67 -3.07 13.01
N LYS A 146 -11.91 -3.13 13.48
CA LYS A 146 -12.99 -2.27 13.01
C LYS A 146 -12.61 -0.79 13.08
N ALA A 147 -12.85 -0.10 11.97
CA ALA A 147 -12.55 1.31 11.82
C ALA A 147 -13.82 2.13 11.61
N ASN A 148 -13.80 3.36 12.15
CA ASN A 148 -14.85 4.35 11.99
C ASN A 148 -14.33 5.57 11.21
N MET A 149 -15.26 6.31 10.60
CA MET A 149 -14.97 7.58 9.91
C MET A 149 -15.32 8.78 10.82
N ASP A 150 -14.85 8.77 12.07
CA ASP A 150 -15.20 9.82 13.04
C ASP A 150 -14.60 11.19 12.67
N LYS A 151 -13.41 11.18 12.06
CA LYS A 151 -12.70 12.38 11.61
C LYS A 151 -12.74 12.46 10.09
N LYS A 152 -13.83 13.00 9.57
CA LYS A 152 -13.97 13.25 8.12
C LYS A 152 -13.09 14.41 7.69
N VAL A 153 -12.55 14.32 6.48
CA VAL A 153 -11.85 15.43 5.83
C VAL A 153 -12.86 16.50 5.47
N ASP A 154 -12.70 17.71 6.00
CA ASP A 154 -13.56 18.84 5.64
C ASP A 154 -13.13 19.41 4.28
N MET A 155 -14.01 19.28 3.29
CA MET A 155 -13.83 19.82 1.94
C MET A 155 -14.75 21.02 1.65
N SER A 156 -15.46 21.52 2.66
CA SER A 156 -16.46 22.60 2.47
C SER A 156 -15.85 23.90 1.93
N ASN A 157 -14.59 24.15 2.25
CA ASN A 157 -13.85 25.33 1.81
C ASN A 157 -13.02 25.11 0.53
N MET A 158 -13.12 23.95 -0.09
CA MET A 158 -12.40 23.67 -1.34
C MET A 158 -13.02 24.44 -2.49
N LYS A 159 -12.26 25.38 -3.05
CA LYS A 159 -12.67 26.24 -4.17
C LYS A 159 -11.71 26.05 -5.33
N LEU A 160 -12.25 25.95 -6.53
CA LEU A 160 -11.51 25.89 -7.77
C LEU A 160 -11.91 27.10 -8.64
N THR A 161 -10.90 27.88 -9.06
CA THR A 161 -11.09 28.95 -10.05
C THR A 161 -10.77 28.40 -11.43
N ILE A 162 -11.75 28.43 -12.33
CA ILE A 162 -11.63 27.92 -13.68
C ILE A 162 -11.63 29.09 -14.67
N ASP A 163 -10.59 29.15 -15.52
CA ASP A 163 -10.59 30.00 -16.71
C ASP A 163 -11.33 29.29 -17.84
N ARG A 164 -12.58 29.70 -18.08
CA ARG A 164 -13.45 29.06 -19.08
C ARG A 164 -12.86 29.04 -20.49
N LYS A 165 -12.12 30.04 -20.90
CA LYS A 165 -11.52 30.07 -22.25
C LYS A 165 -10.45 29.00 -22.39
N LYS A 166 -9.59 28.84 -21.39
CA LYS A 166 -8.57 27.78 -21.36
C LYS A 166 -9.20 26.40 -21.24
N GLU A 167 -10.24 26.27 -20.42
CA GLU A 167 -11.00 25.03 -20.27
C GLU A 167 -11.58 24.58 -21.62
N TRP A 168 -12.21 25.47 -22.38
CA TRP A 168 -12.76 25.12 -23.69
C TRP A 168 -11.70 24.64 -24.69
N VAL A 169 -10.54 25.28 -24.70
CA VAL A 169 -9.42 24.80 -25.53
C VAL A 169 -8.97 23.39 -25.12
N GLN A 170 -8.91 23.16 -23.82
CA GLN A 170 -8.59 21.82 -23.30
C GLN A 170 -9.65 20.79 -23.68
N ILE A 171 -10.92 21.09 -23.48
CA ILE A 171 -12.04 20.19 -23.84
C ILE A 171 -11.99 19.84 -25.32
N TYR A 172 -11.78 20.84 -26.20
CA TYR A 172 -11.66 20.60 -27.64
C TYR A 172 -10.49 19.68 -27.97
N ASN A 173 -9.32 19.97 -27.42
CA ASN A 173 -8.13 19.14 -27.67
C ASN A 173 -8.29 17.70 -27.14
N GLU A 174 -8.91 17.52 -25.98
CA GLU A 174 -9.15 16.19 -25.41
C GLU A 174 -10.20 15.43 -26.22
N SER A 175 -11.27 16.07 -26.65
CA SER A 175 -12.30 15.45 -27.51
C SER A 175 -11.69 14.99 -28.81
N TRP A 176 -10.89 15.83 -29.46
CA TRP A 176 -10.18 15.49 -30.69
C TRP A 176 -9.23 14.29 -30.48
N ARG A 177 -8.45 14.32 -29.39
CA ARG A 177 -7.51 13.26 -29.03
C ARG A 177 -8.20 11.93 -28.74
N GLN A 178 -9.29 11.98 -27.96
CA GLN A 178 -10.04 10.77 -27.64
C GLN A 178 -10.72 10.15 -28.87
N MET A 179 -11.31 10.98 -29.72
CA MET A 179 -11.87 10.49 -30.97
C MET A 179 -10.82 9.77 -31.80
N ARG A 180 -9.64 10.36 -31.98
CA ARG A 180 -8.53 9.73 -32.72
C ARG A 180 -8.08 8.42 -32.07
N ALA A 181 -8.03 8.35 -30.74
CA ALA A 181 -7.50 7.19 -30.01
C ALA A 181 -8.48 6.02 -29.93
N PHE A 182 -9.77 6.29 -29.89
CA PHE A 182 -10.80 5.29 -29.62
C PHE A 182 -11.80 5.07 -30.75
N PHE A 183 -11.65 5.78 -31.87
CA PHE A 183 -12.46 5.49 -33.06
C PHE A 183 -12.15 4.10 -33.58
N TYR A 184 -13.17 3.33 -33.95
CA TYR A 184 -13.04 1.92 -34.26
C TYR A 184 -12.24 1.66 -35.56
N ASP A 185 -12.24 2.62 -36.51
CA ASP A 185 -11.44 2.55 -37.73
C ASP A 185 -10.17 3.42 -37.58
N PRO A 186 -8.97 2.83 -37.53
CA PRO A 186 -7.73 3.59 -37.44
C PRO A 186 -7.51 4.58 -38.60
N GLY A 187 -8.09 4.30 -39.77
CA GLY A 187 -8.04 5.15 -40.95
C GLY A 187 -9.06 6.29 -40.93
N MET A 188 -9.87 6.43 -39.86
CA MET A 188 -10.91 7.46 -39.72
C MET A 188 -11.85 7.56 -40.97
N HIS A 189 -12.14 6.44 -41.58
CA HIS A 189 -12.86 6.34 -42.89
C HIS A 189 -12.26 7.18 -44.03
N GLY A 190 -10.95 7.34 -44.04
CA GLY A 190 -10.23 8.13 -45.03
C GLY A 190 -10.25 9.65 -44.78
N VAL A 191 -10.77 10.11 -43.65
CA VAL A 191 -10.76 11.52 -43.26
C VAL A 191 -9.36 11.86 -42.75
N ASP A 192 -8.80 12.98 -43.24
CA ASP A 192 -7.58 13.56 -42.68
C ASP A 192 -7.91 14.19 -41.28
N TRP A 193 -7.80 13.35 -40.27
CA TRP A 193 -8.14 13.75 -38.90
C TRP A 193 -7.22 14.85 -38.35
N ALA A 194 -6.00 14.93 -38.88
CA ALA A 194 -5.07 15.99 -38.47
C ALA A 194 -5.51 17.36 -39.03
N ALA A 195 -5.98 17.38 -40.29
CA ALA A 195 -6.50 18.59 -40.92
C ALA A 195 -7.84 19.07 -40.34
N MET A 196 -8.58 18.17 -39.64
CA MET A 196 -9.86 18.50 -38.99
C MET A 196 -9.70 19.24 -37.65
N LYS A 197 -8.48 19.45 -37.18
CA LYS A 197 -8.21 20.16 -35.91
C LYS A 197 -8.11 21.68 -36.12
#